data_d177c59a97701247594d82805985b17c
#
_entry.id   d177c59a97701247594d82805985b17c
#
_cell.length_a   1.000
_cell.length_b   1.000
_cell.length_c   1.000
_cell.angle_alpha   90.00
_cell.angle_beta   90.00
_cell.angle_gamma   90.00
#
_symmetry.space_group_name_H-M   'P 1'
#
loop_
_entity.id
_entity.type
_entity.pdbx_description
1 polymer ?
#
loop_
_entity_poly.entity_id
_entity_poly.type
_entity_poly.pdbx_seq_one_letter_code
_entity_poly.pdbx_strand_id
1 'polypeptide(L)'
;MKSLLALPLALGALLAAGNTLAADRGDRIDHRFDRRGEQAEARFDRRGDRLEHRFDQRAAHAEANGHDQRATRLAREGDRADARFDRKGNQAEQRWDRRGDRAERRWDHRH
;
A
#
# COMPACT_ATOMS: atom_id res chain seq x y z
N MET A 1 -45.14 23.13 20.81
CA MET A 1 -45.38 22.63 19.45
C MET A 1 -44.08 22.26 18.69
N LYS A 2 -42.97 22.92 18.93
CA LYS A 2 -41.71 22.62 18.25
C LYS A 2 -41.01 21.35 18.76
N SER A 3 -41.32 20.84 19.95
CA SER A 3 -40.73 19.64 20.55
C SER A 3 -41.35 18.33 20.07
N LEU A 4 -42.54 18.35 19.48
CA LEU A 4 -43.22 17.15 18.96
C LEU A 4 -42.75 16.73 17.57
N LEU A 5 -42.11 17.63 16.84
CA LEU A 5 -41.56 17.37 15.50
C LEU A 5 -40.17 16.71 15.52
N ALA A 6 -39.49 16.66 16.66
CA ALA A 6 -38.14 16.10 16.80
C ALA A 6 -38.11 14.59 17.11
N LEU A 7 -39.25 14.03 17.58
CA LEU A 7 -39.33 12.61 17.96
C LEU A 7 -39.23 11.60 16.80
N PRO A 8 -39.84 11.81 15.64
CA PRO A 8 -39.72 10.85 14.55
C PRO A 8 -38.35 10.82 13.88
N LEU A 9 -37.56 11.90 13.97
CA LEU A 9 -36.20 11.97 13.43
C LEU A 9 -35.18 11.19 14.27
N ALA A 10 -35.42 11.04 15.58
CA ALA A 10 -34.54 10.30 16.46
C ALA A 10 -34.63 8.76 16.26
N LEU A 11 -35.78 8.25 15.89
CA LEU A 11 -36.00 6.82 15.60
C LEU A 11 -35.43 6.41 14.27
N GLY A 12 -35.44 7.28 13.28
CA GLY A 12 -34.81 7.03 11.98
C GLY A 12 -33.29 6.98 12.03
N ALA A 13 -32.68 7.75 12.91
CA ALA A 13 -31.25 7.80 13.09
C ALA A 13 -30.68 6.53 13.76
N LEU A 14 -31.45 5.89 14.63
CA LEU A 14 -31.04 4.66 15.32
C LEU A 14 -31.01 3.42 14.38
N LEU A 15 -31.92 3.35 13.41
CA LEU A 15 -31.93 2.28 12.41
C LEU A 15 -30.82 2.41 11.36
N ALA A 16 -30.43 3.64 11.02
CA ALA A 16 -29.31 3.91 10.13
C ALA A 16 -27.95 3.59 10.77
N ALA A 17 -27.82 3.74 12.09
CA ALA A 17 -26.59 3.46 12.83
C ALA A 17 -26.23 1.96 12.88
N GLY A 18 -27.21 1.06 12.86
CA GLY A 18 -26.99 -0.39 12.83
C GLY A 18 -26.39 -0.88 11.52
N ASN A 19 -26.84 -0.38 10.39
CA ASN A 19 -26.30 -0.72 9.07
C ASN A 19 -24.90 -0.11 8.82
N THR A 20 -24.65 1.09 9.36
CA THR A 20 -23.35 1.77 9.24
C THR A 20 -22.25 1.02 10.01
N LEU A 21 -22.56 0.42 11.17
CA LEU A 21 -21.59 -0.33 11.96
C LEU A 21 -21.11 -1.63 11.27
N ALA A 22 -22.00 -2.33 10.56
CA ALA A 22 -21.65 -3.53 9.80
C ALA A 22 -20.79 -3.20 8.57
N ALA A 23 -21.12 -2.14 7.84
CA ALA A 23 -20.33 -1.62 6.73
C ALA A 23 -18.95 -1.13 7.19
N ASP A 24 -18.88 -0.42 8.34
CA ASP A 24 -17.63 0.07 8.92
C ASP A 24 -16.65 -1.06 9.31
N ARG A 25 -17.15 -2.22 9.73
CA ARG A 25 -16.29 -3.37 10.03
C ARG A 25 -15.68 -3.98 8.77
N GLY A 26 -16.45 -4.13 7.70
CA GLY A 26 -15.96 -4.56 6.39
C GLY A 26 -14.88 -3.61 5.87
N ASP A 27 -15.13 -2.30 5.93
CA ASP A 27 -14.19 -1.26 5.54
C ASP A 27 -12.91 -1.30 6.38
N ARG A 28 -12.99 -1.55 7.68
CA ARG A 28 -11.81 -1.67 8.56
C ARG A 28 -10.95 -2.88 8.21
N ILE A 29 -11.55 -4.00 7.84
CA ILE A 29 -10.82 -5.19 7.40
C ILE A 29 -10.09 -4.87 6.11
N ASP A 30 -10.76 -4.28 5.13
CA ASP A 30 -10.17 -3.88 3.86
C ASP A 30 -9.01 -2.88 4.06
N HIS A 31 -9.21 -1.86 4.87
CA HIS A 31 -8.15 -0.89 5.21
C HIS A 31 -6.92 -1.50 5.89
N ARG A 32 -7.09 -2.55 6.69
CA ARG A 32 -5.95 -3.27 7.28
C ARG A 32 -5.10 -3.93 6.23
N PHE A 33 -5.72 -4.58 5.26
CA PHE A 33 -5.00 -5.26 4.18
C PHE A 33 -4.35 -4.25 3.23
N ASP A 34 -5.03 -3.15 2.93
CA ASP A 34 -4.48 -2.06 2.13
C ASP A 34 -3.24 -1.46 2.80
N ARG A 35 -3.29 -1.18 4.10
CA ARG A 35 -2.13 -0.67 4.85
C ARG A 35 -0.96 -1.64 4.84
N ARG A 36 -1.21 -2.94 4.97
CA ARG A 36 -0.15 -3.95 4.90
C ARG A 36 0.47 -4.02 3.52
N GLY A 37 -0.34 -3.91 2.48
CA GLY A 37 0.12 -3.82 1.10
C GLY A 37 1.00 -2.61 0.87
N GLU A 38 0.57 -1.44 1.30
CA GLU A 38 1.33 -0.19 1.22
C GLU A 38 2.66 -0.27 2.01
N GLN A 39 2.64 -0.86 3.20
CA GLN A 39 3.85 -1.05 4.01
C GLN A 39 4.84 -2.01 3.34
N ALA A 40 4.35 -3.09 2.75
CA ALA A 40 5.18 -4.04 2.01
C ALA A 40 5.82 -3.37 0.80
N GLU A 41 5.04 -2.63 0.01
CA GLU A 41 5.53 -1.85 -1.12
C GLU A 41 6.60 -0.84 -0.67
N ALA A 42 6.32 -0.07 0.37
CA ALA A 42 7.26 0.92 0.91
C ALA A 42 8.59 0.30 1.37
N ARG A 43 8.57 -0.94 1.89
CA ARG A 43 9.79 -1.66 2.28
C ARG A 43 10.63 -2.03 1.05
N PHE A 44 9.99 -2.49 0.00
CA PHE A 44 10.68 -2.83 -1.25
C PHE A 44 11.23 -1.58 -1.92
N ASP A 45 10.48 -0.50 -1.96
CA ASP A 45 10.93 0.78 -2.50
C ASP A 45 12.17 1.30 -1.76
N ARG A 46 12.16 1.26 -0.43
CA ARG A 46 13.33 1.67 0.37
C ARG A 46 14.55 0.78 0.13
N ARG A 47 14.36 -0.51 -0.08
CA ARG A 47 15.47 -1.43 -0.42
C ARG A 47 16.01 -1.12 -1.80
N GLY A 48 15.14 -0.89 -2.77
CA GLY A 48 15.50 -0.49 -4.12
C GLY A 48 16.30 0.80 -4.14
N ASP A 49 15.82 1.83 -3.45
CA ASP A 49 16.48 3.12 -3.35
C ASP A 49 17.88 3.02 -2.71
N ARG A 50 18.02 2.21 -1.66
CA ARG A 50 19.33 1.99 -1.00
C ARG A 50 20.30 1.27 -1.92
N LEU A 51 19.83 0.29 -2.67
CA LEU A 51 20.65 -0.45 -3.64
C LEU A 51 21.07 0.46 -4.78
N GLU A 52 20.15 1.20 -5.35
CA GLU A 52 20.42 2.19 -6.40
C GLU A 52 21.47 3.20 -5.92
N HIS A 53 21.32 3.72 -4.71
CA HIS A 53 22.25 4.67 -4.13
C HIS A 53 23.67 4.07 -3.99
N ARG A 54 23.78 2.82 -3.58
CA ARG A 54 25.08 2.12 -3.52
C ARG A 54 25.72 1.96 -4.90
N PHE A 55 24.93 1.60 -5.90
CA PHE A 55 25.44 1.50 -7.28
C PHE A 55 25.85 2.86 -7.82
N ASP A 56 25.09 3.91 -7.53
CA ASP A 56 25.42 5.28 -7.93
C ASP A 56 26.72 5.76 -7.27
N GLN A 57 26.93 5.46 -6.00
CA GLN A 57 28.22 5.77 -5.32
C GLN A 57 29.38 5.02 -5.95
N ARG A 58 29.23 3.75 -6.29
CA ARG A 58 30.25 2.97 -6.99
C ARG A 58 30.53 3.51 -8.38
N ALA A 59 29.46 3.88 -9.10
CA ALA A 59 29.56 4.49 -10.40
C ALA A 59 30.34 5.80 -10.35
N ALA A 60 30.02 6.69 -9.39
CA ALA A 60 30.71 7.94 -9.18
C ALA A 60 32.22 7.72 -8.86
N HIS A 61 32.52 6.71 -8.05
CA HIS A 61 33.90 6.35 -7.72
C HIS A 61 34.66 5.82 -8.94
N ALA A 62 34.03 4.98 -9.74
CA ALA A 62 34.61 4.46 -10.98
C ALA A 62 34.86 5.60 -11.99
N GLU A 63 33.92 6.54 -12.12
CA GLU A 63 34.07 7.71 -12.97
C GLU A 63 35.24 8.61 -12.52
N ALA A 64 35.36 8.85 -11.20
CA ALA A 64 36.45 9.63 -10.62
C ALA A 64 37.84 9.00 -10.87
N ASN A 65 37.90 7.66 -11.02
CA ASN A 65 39.11 6.91 -11.34
C ASN A 65 39.32 6.71 -12.84
N GLY A 66 38.55 7.33 -13.68
CA GLY A 66 38.67 7.24 -15.16
C GLY A 66 38.09 5.97 -15.78
N HIS A 67 37.30 5.20 -15.02
CA HIS A 67 36.63 3.98 -15.50
C HIS A 67 35.20 4.24 -15.98
N ASP A 68 35.03 4.99 -17.05
CA ASP A 68 33.74 5.47 -17.53
C ASP A 68 32.80 4.34 -17.96
N GLN A 69 33.30 3.30 -18.62
CA GLN A 69 32.48 2.16 -19.03
C GLN A 69 31.96 1.37 -17.81
N ARG A 70 32.81 1.21 -16.79
CA ARG A 70 32.42 0.56 -15.54
C ARG A 70 31.38 1.39 -14.80
N ALA A 71 31.56 2.70 -14.77
CA ALA A 71 30.60 3.64 -14.17
C ALA A 71 29.23 3.52 -14.83
N THR A 72 29.18 3.49 -16.16
CA THR A 72 27.93 3.33 -16.92
C THR A 72 27.24 2.00 -16.61
N ARG A 73 28.00 0.90 -16.54
CA ARG A 73 27.45 -0.42 -16.18
C ARG A 73 26.89 -0.45 -14.78
N LEU A 74 27.59 0.13 -13.82
CA LEU A 74 27.12 0.21 -12.42
C LEU A 74 25.86 1.03 -12.29
N ALA A 75 25.75 2.16 -12.98
CA ALA A 75 24.53 2.96 -13.00
C ALA A 75 23.34 2.18 -13.58
N ARG A 76 23.55 1.44 -14.67
CA ARG A 76 22.50 0.59 -15.26
C ARG A 76 22.08 -0.55 -14.33
N GLU A 77 23.02 -1.16 -13.61
CA GLU A 77 22.71 -2.19 -12.62
C GLU A 77 21.88 -1.64 -11.47
N GLY A 78 22.17 -0.41 -11.03
CA GLY A 78 21.36 0.31 -10.04
C GLY A 78 19.93 0.52 -10.50
N ASP A 79 19.73 1.00 -11.72
CA ASP A 79 18.41 1.21 -12.31
C ASP A 79 17.62 -0.10 -12.43
N ARG A 80 18.28 -1.19 -12.83
CA ARG A 80 17.67 -2.52 -12.92
C ARG A 80 17.28 -3.07 -11.56
N ALA A 81 18.12 -2.85 -10.54
CA ALA A 81 17.84 -3.27 -9.18
C ALA A 81 16.62 -2.53 -8.63
N ASP A 82 16.55 -1.22 -8.81
CA ASP A 82 15.41 -0.41 -8.42
C ASP A 82 14.12 -0.87 -9.11
N ALA A 83 14.15 -1.08 -10.41
CA ALA A 83 13.00 -1.58 -11.18
C ALA A 83 12.53 -2.96 -10.70
N ARG A 84 13.46 -3.85 -10.30
CA ARG A 84 13.12 -5.16 -9.74
C ARG A 84 12.40 -5.04 -8.40
N PHE A 85 12.86 -4.16 -7.53
CA PHE A 85 12.23 -3.92 -6.23
C PHE A 85 10.87 -3.24 -6.37
N ASP A 86 10.71 -2.32 -7.31
CA ASP A 86 9.40 -1.73 -7.63
C ASP A 86 8.40 -2.80 -8.05
N ARG A 87 8.79 -3.72 -8.92
CA ARG A 87 7.93 -4.84 -9.33
C ARG A 87 7.57 -5.75 -8.16
N LYS A 88 8.54 -6.06 -7.30
CA LYS A 88 8.29 -6.87 -6.09
C LYS A 88 7.34 -6.16 -5.13
N GLY A 89 7.49 -4.86 -4.96
CA GLY A 89 6.60 -4.03 -4.16
C GLY A 89 5.17 -4.05 -4.69
N ASN A 90 4.99 -3.85 -5.98
CA ASN A 90 3.69 -3.90 -6.64
C ASN A 90 3.04 -5.29 -6.52
N GLN A 91 3.80 -6.36 -6.69
CA GLN A 91 3.30 -7.72 -6.51
C GLN A 91 2.89 -8.00 -5.07
N ALA A 92 3.65 -7.52 -4.10
CA ALA A 92 3.32 -7.66 -2.68
C ALA A 92 2.03 -6.90 -2.34
N GLU A 93 1.87 -5.67 -2.82
CA GLU A 93 0.65 -4.89 -2.66
C GLU A 93 -0.56 -5.62 -3.24
N GLN A 94 -0.46 -6.12 -4.48
CA GLN A 94 -1.53 -6.89 -5.12
C GLN A 94 -1.90 -8.15 -4.36
N ARG A 95 -0.95 -8.84 -3.74
CA ARG A 95 -1.23 -10.01 -2.90
C ARG A 95 -2.03 -9.63 -1.66
N TRP A 96 -1.71 -8.53 -1.03
CA TRP A 96 -2.44 -8.03 0.13
C TRP A 96 -3.83 -7.57 -0.25
N ASP A 97 -4.00 -6.89 -1.38
CA ASP A 97 -5.30 -6.48 -1.91
C ASP A 97 -6.20 -7.69 -2.16
N ARG A 98 -5.67 -8.74 -2.78
CA ARG A 98 -6.42 -9.99 -3.01
C ARG A 98 -6.82 -10.69 -1.72
N ARG A 99 -5.97 -10.65 -0.70
CA ARG A 99 -6.30 -11.16 0.63
C ARG A 99 -7.41 -10.35 1.28
N GLY A 100 -7.34 -9.04 1.16
CA GLY A 100 -8.38 -8.13 1.63
C GLY A 100 -9.72 -8.40 0.99
N ASP A 101 -9.76 -8.54 -0.33
CA ASP A 101 -10.97 -8.85 -1.09
C ASP A 101 -11.58 -10.19 -0.66
N ARG A 102 -10.76 -11.20 -0.43
CA ARG A 102 -11.22 -12.51 0.06
C ARG A 102 -11.76 -12.43 1.48
N ALA A 103 -11.11 -11.68 2.34
CA ALA A 103 -11.57 -11.49 3.72
C ALA A 103 -12.90 -10.73 3.76
N GLU A 104 -13.05 -9.70 2.94
CA GLU A 104 -14.29 -8.94 2.79
C GLU A 104 -15.42 -9.83 2.29
N ARG A 105 -15.18 -10.64 1.26
CA ARG A 105 -16.18 -11.60 0.75
C ARG A 105 -16.62 -12.62 1.81
N ARG A 106 -15.71 -13.12 2.61
CA ARG A 106 -16.06 -14.01 3.73
C ARG A 106 -16.89 -13.33 4.79
N TRP A 107 -16.58 -12.10 5.07
CA TRP A 107 -17.35 -11.28 5.99
C TRP A 107 -18.77 -11.06 5.48
N ASP A 108 -18.92 -10.67 4.23
CA ASP A 108 -20.22 -10.45 3.58
C ASP A 108 -21.07 -11.71 3.53
N HIS A 109 -20.48 -12.87 3.33
CA HIS A 109 -21.18 -14.17 3.35
C HIS A 109 -21.72 -14.55 4.73
N ARG A 110 -21.09 -14.11 5.81
CA ARG A 110 -21.50 -14.42 7.18
C ARG A 110 -22.49 -13.43 7.76
N HIS A 111 -22.59 -12.29 7.19
CA HIS A 111 -23.39 -11.18 7.66
C HIS A 111 -24.28 -10.63 6.56
#